data_a498354bbd5eac8718b3727fa912c3de
#
_entry.id   a498354bbd5eac8718b3727fa912c3de
#
_cell.length_a   1.000
_cell.length_b   1.000
_cell.length_c   1.000
_cell.angle_alpha   90.00
_cell.angle_beta   90.00
_cell.angle_gamma   90.00
#
_symmetry.space_group_name_H-M   'P 1'
#
loop_
_entity.id
_entity.type
_entity.pdbx_description
1 polymer ?
#
loop_
_entity_poly.entity_id
_entity_poly.type
_entity_poly.pdbx_seq_one_letter_code
_entity_poly.pdbx_strand_id
1 'polypeptide(L)'
;IYIADVPTPIFLPFGYFPLTQNRATGFIFPSVGQNNDRGYFIQNGGYYFAPSDFFDVTLLADYYTNGSYGFRAESKYKVRYKYTGSLSLRFENLINGERGLPGYSKNNIYNIRWSHSQDSKSNPNSRFSASVNLGSSNYFRESVNQLNTPNFLNNTLNSSVSYSKTFRGYPSVNLSLTASHSQNTRTQTVNMSLPTLQANVERIYPFVKRNGQKKGILKNINLQYSLRGENRIQTSDSLFLKKEMFNDARYGMKHSIPLSTNFKFLKHLSVSIGGRFEEIWAGQTIKRNDYDVINQIQGKKDTIKGFDRFNKYNFNASIG
;
A
#
# COMPACT_ATOMS: atom_id res chain seq x y z
N ILE A 1 20.00 11.88 -45.59
CA ILE A 1 20.47 11.16 -44.43
C ILE A 1 21.58 10.22 -44.86
N TYR A 2 22.68 10.20 -44.12
CA TYR A 2 23.80 9.26 -44.29
C TYR A 2 23.73 8.19 -43.23
N ILE A 3 23.90 6.94 -43.60
CA ILE A 3 24.02 5.81 -42.70
C ILE A 3 25.36 5.14 -43.01
N ALA A 4 26.30 5.09 -42.05
CA ALA A 4 27.66 4.58 -42.23
C ALA A 4 28.36 5.19 -43.45
N ASP A 5 28.32 6.52 -43.58
CA ASP A 5 28.86 7.34 -44.68
C ASP A 5 28.27 7.08 -46.07
N VAL A 6 27.23 6.27 -46.18
CA VAL A 6 26.51 6.05 -47.44
C VAL A 6 25.28 6.96 -47.51
N PRO A 7 25.13 7.81 -48.55
CA PRO A 7 23.93 8.60 -48.69
C PRO A 7 22.71 7.71 -49.02
N THR A 8 21.70 7.82 -48.15
CA THR A 8 20.45 7.09 -48.36
C THR A 8 19.44 7.97 -49.14
N PRO A 9 18.53 7.39 -49.97
CA PRO A 9 17.51 8.14 -50.67
C PRO A 9 16.40 8.67 -49.75
N ILE A 10 16.57 8.59 -48.46
CA ILE A 10 15.61 9.08 -47.44
C ILE A 10 15.78 10.60 -47.33
N PHE A 11 14.84 11.34 -47.89
CA PHE A 11 14.77 12.80 -47.78
C PHE A 11 13.69 13.17 -46.77
N LEU A 12 14.06 13.82 -45.70
CA LEU A 12 13.14 14.45 -44.75
C LEU A 12 13.09 15.94 -45.06
N PRO A 13 12.00 16.44 -45.69
CA PRO A 13 11.92 17.85 -46.09
C PRO A 13 11.92 18.82 -44.89
N PHE A 14 11.52 18.34 -43.73
CA PHE A 14 11.57 19.10 -42.47
C PHE A 14 12.00 18.18 -41.34
N GLY A 15 13.18 18.37 -40.79
CA GLY A 15 13.65 17.76 -39.55
C GLY A 15 13.76 18.84 -38.49
N TYR A 16 12.88 18.83 -37.48
CA TYR A 16 13.05 19.64 -36.30
C TYR A 16 13.75 18.78 -35.24
N PHE A 17 14.99 19.10 -34.96
CA PHE A 17 15.76 18.50 -33.88
C PHE A 17 15.81 19.50 -32.72
N PRO A 18 15.03 19.30 -31.65
CA PRO A 18 15.12 20.17 -30.48
C PRO A 18 16.50 19.98 -29.84
N LEU A 19 17.35 20.98 -29.96
CA LEU A 19 18.66 21.04 -29.29
C LEU A 19 18.56 21.42 -27.80
N THR A 20 17.34 21.59 -27.29
CA THR A 20 17.09 21.95 -25.90
C THR A 20 17.05 20.73 -25.02
N GLN A 21 17.80 20.74 -23.94
CA GLN A 21 17.75 19.71 -22.88
C GLN A 21 16.44 19.78 -22.04
N ASN A 22 15.57 20.74 -22.34
CA ASN A 22 14.32 20.95 -21.63
C ASN A 22 13.24 20.01 -22.19
N ARG A 23 12.38 19.52 -21.30
CA ARG A 23 11.22 18.71 -21.66
C ARG A 23 10.25 19.54 -22.51
N ALA A 24 10.01 19.12 -23.72
CA ALA A 24 9.09 19.81 -24.63
C ALA A 24 7.75 19.07 -24.69
N THR A 25 6.66 19.80 -24.49
CA THR A 25 5.29 19.31 -24.71
C THR A 25 5.07 19.02 -26.19
N GLY A 26 4.42 17.89 -26.54
CA GLY A 26 4.19 17.54 -27.93
C GLY A 26 3.38 16.28 -28.13
N PHE A 27 3.02 16.04 -29.40
CA PHE A 27 2.32 14.82 -29.80
C PHE A 27 3.26 13.62 -29.86
N ILE A 28 2.74 12.46 -29.44
CA ILE A 28 3.39 11.16 -29.59
C ILE A 28 2.70 10.46 -30.74
N PHE A 29 3.47 10.21 -31.80
CA PHE A 29 2.95 9.53 -32.98
C PHE A 29 2.70 8.07 -32.68
N PRO A 30 1.54 7.54 -33.08
CA PRO A 30 1.19 6.16 -32.87
C PRO A 30 2.03 5.20 -33.71
N SER A 31 2.22 4.01 -33.26
CA SER A 31 2.62 2.87 -34.07
C SER A 31 1.38 2.22 -34.69
N VAL A 32 1.50 1.80 -35.93
CA VAL A 32 0.46 1.07 -36.64
C VAL A 32 0.96 -0.32 -37.00
N GLY A 33 0.07 -1.30 -36.98
CA GLY A 33 0.41 -2.68 -37.29
C GLY A 33 -0.80 -3.57 -37.35
N GLN A 34 -0.58 -4.86 -37.45
CA GLN A 34 -1.61 -5.91 -37.45
C GLN A 34 -1.35 -6.95 -36.38
N ASN A 35 -2.41 -7.36 -35.73
CA ASN A 35 -2.42 -8.45 -34.76
C ASN A 35 -3.40 -9.54 -35.20
N ASN A 36 -3.01 -10.80 -35.13
CA ASN A 36 -3.84 -11.89 -35.64
C ASN A 36 -5.18 -12.04 -34.91
N ASP A 37 -5.21 -11.69 -33.60
CA ASP A 37 -6.40 -11.86 -32.76
C ASP A 37 -7.33 -10.64 -32.76
N ARG A 38 -6.79 -9.43 -33.05
CA ARG A 38 -7.51 -8.17 -32.90
C ARG A 38 -7.56 -7.29 -34.18
N GLY A 39 -6.96 -7.77 -35.26
CA GLY A 39 -6.92 -7.06 -36.53
C GLY A 39 -5.87 -5.94 -36.54
N TYR A 40 -6.13 -4.89 -37.31
CA TYR A 40 -5.23 -3.73 -37.39
C TYR A 40 -5.32 -2.88 -36.12
N PHE A 41 -4.20 -2.27 -35.75
CA PHE A 41 -4.14 -1.42 -34.58
C PHE A 41 -3.42 -0.12 -34.81
N ILE A 42 -3.79 0.85 -33.98
CA ILE A 42 -3.09 2.09 -33.74
C ILE A 42 -2.75 2.11 -32.23
N GLN A 43 -1.47 2.06 -31.89
CA GLN A 43 -1.02 1.97 -30.51
C GLN A 43 -0.09 3.12 -30.11
N ASN A 44 -0.09 3.46 -28.81
CA ASN A 44 0.81 4.44 -28.21
C ASN A 44 0.70 5.84 -28.83
N GLY A 45 -0.43 6.15 -29.48
CA GLY A 45 -0.71 7.51 -29.93
C GLY A 45 -1.14 8.38 -28.76
N GLY A 46 -0.65 9.62 -28.70
CA GLY A 46 -1.02 10.46 -27.58
C GLY A 46 -0.35 11.81 -27.50
N TYR A 47 -0.27 12.30 -26.28
CA TYR A 47 0.24 13.62 -26.00
C TYR A 47 1.10 13.62 -24.74
N TYR A 48 2.29 14.19 -24.83
CA TYR A 48 3.18 14.46 -23.71
C TYR A 48 3.04 15.92 -23.29
N PHE A 49 2.70 16.12 -22.03
CA PHE A 49 2.52 17.45 -21.45
C PHE A 49 3.52 17.66 -20.31
N ALA A 50 4.39 18.64 -20.46
CA ALA A 50 5.40 19.02 -19.47
C ALA A 50 5.17 20.47 -19.02
N PRO A 51 4.20 20.71 -18.11
CA PRO A 51 3.86 22.06 -17.66
C PRO A 51 4.93 22.69 -16.77
N SER A 52 5.82 21.88 -16.20
CA SER A 52 6.94 22.36 -15.39
C SER A 52 8.10 21.35 -15.36
N ASP A 53 9.26 21.78 -14.89
CA ASP A 53 10.41 20.89 -14.67
C ASP A 53 10.18 19.87 -13.54
N PHE A 54 9.14 20.07 -12.73
CA PHE A 54 8.85 19.24 -11.56
C PHE A 54 7.92 18.08 -11.82
N PHE A 55 7.09 18.15 -12.85
CA PHE A 55 6.20 17.04 -13.21
C PHE A 55 5.87 17.04 -14.70
N ASP A 56 5.59 15.85 -15.23
CA ASP A 56 5.12 15.61 -16.57
C ASP A 56 3.90 14.67 -16.56
N VAL A 57 3.14 14.70 -17.63
CA VAL A 57 2.02 13.80 -17.88
C VAL A 57 2.08 13.31 -19.32
N THR A 58 2.00 12.00 -19.50
CA THR A 58 1.88 11.35 -20.80
C THR A 58 0.51 10.68 -20.89
N LEU A 59 -0.27 11.05 -21.88
CA LEU A 59 -1.55 10.42 -22.18
C LEU A 59 -1.42 9.63 -23.47
N LEU A 60 -1.73 8.34 -23.44
CA LEU A 60 -1.63 7.45 -24.60
C LEU A 60 -2.96 6.71 -24.78
N ALA A 61 -3.29 6.46 -26.04
CA ALA A 61 -4.46 5.68 -26.42
C ALA A 61 -4.06 4.59 -27.43
N ASP A 62 -4.74 3.46 -27.31
CA ASP A 62 -4.63 2.31 -28.20
C ASP A 62 -6.01 1.98 -28.75
N TYR A 63 -6.09 1.64 -30.05
CA TYR A 63 -7.33 1.23 -30.70
C TYR A 63 -7.09 0.08 -31.67
N TYR A 64 -8.03 -0.85 -31.72
CA TYR A 64 -7.99 -2.06 -32.55
C TYR A 64 -9.27 -2.17 -33.39
N THR A 65 -9.17 -2.71 -34.59
CA THR A 65 -10.33 -2.82 -35.51
C THR A 65 -11.42 -3.76 -35.02
N ASN A 66 -11.13 -4.70 -34.10
CA ASN A 66 -12.16 -5.51 -33.45
C ASN A 66 -12.98 -4.76 -32.40
N GLY A 67 -12.72 -3.46 -32.17
CA GLY A 67 -13.37 -2.61 -31.18
C GLY A 67 -12.73 -2.63 -29.80
N SER A 68 -11.58 -3.30 -29.61
CA SER A 68 -10.79 -3.18 -28.37
C SER A 68 -10.12 -1.81 -28.33
N TYR A 69 -10.00 -1.22 -27.13
CA TYR A 69 -9.31 0.04 -26.92
C TYR A 69 -8.66 0.10 -25.56
N GLY A 70 -7.67 0.97 -25.42
CA GLY A 70 -6.95 1.19 -24.18
C GLY A 70 -6.60 2.66 -23.98
N PHE A 71 -6.52 3.06 -22.70
CA PHE A 71 -6.03 4.37 -22.29
C PHE A 71 -4.95 4.21 -21.24
N ARG A 72 -3.92 5.03 -21.32
CA ARG A 72 -2.82 5.05 -20.39
C ARG A 72 -2.48 6.50 -20.03
N ALA A 73 -2.38 6.78 -18.74
CA ALA A 73 -1.88 8.04 -18.23
C ALA A 73 -0.67 7.76 -17.33
N GLU A 74 0.46 8.35 -17.68
CA GLU A 74 1.69 8.23 -16.92
C GLU A 74 2.16 9.60 -16.49
N SER A 75 2.59 9.74 -15.24
CA SER A 75 3.11 10.98 -14.69
C SER A 75 4.34 10.69 -13.84
N LYS A 76 5.36 11.53 -13.98
CA LYS A 76 6.51 11.54 -13.10
C LYS A 76 6.64 12.91 -12.48
N TYR A 77 6.88 12.94 -11.17
CA TYR A 77 7.06 14.20 -10.46
C TYR A 77 8.24 14.09 -9.49
N LYS A 78 9.00 15.19 -9.41
CA LYS A 78 10.16 15.27 -8.55
C LYS A 78 10.42 16.71 -8.13
N VAL A 79 10.47 16.94 -6.83
CA VAL A 79 10.93 18.19 -6.24
C VAL A 79 12.16 17.87 -5.40
N ARG A 80 13.30 18.45 -5.79
CA ARG A 80 14.61 18.21 -5.14
C ARG A 80 14.51 18.47 -3.64
N TYR A 81 15.04 17.55 -2.83
CA TYR A 81 15.02 17.58 -1.35
C TYR A 81 13.63 17.55 -0.71
N LYS A 82 12.57 17.33 -1.47
CA LYS A 82 11.20 17.22 -0.93
C LYS A 82 10.61 15.84 -1.18
N TYR A 83 10.37 15.48 -2.43
CA TYR A 83 9.75 14.21 -2.80
C TYR A 83 10.00 13.82 -4.24
N THR A 84 9.82 12.55 -4.51
CA THR A 84 9.81 11.99 -5.87
C THR A 84 8.71 10.96 -5.97
N GLY A 85 8.12 10.81 -7.14
CA GLY A 85 7.13 9.79 -7.38
C GLY A 85 6.77 9.62 -8.85
N SER A 86 5.96 8.60 -9.10
CA SER A 86 5.38 8.31 -10.40
C SER A 86 3.99 7.73 -10.24
N LEU A 87 3.10 8.07 -11.17
CA LEU A 87 1.75 7.55 -11.29
C LEU A 87 1.58 6.94 -12.67
N SER A 88 1.01 5.75 -12.75
CA SER A 88 0.62 5.11 -14.01
C SER A 88 -0.77 4.54 -13.83
N LEU A 89 -1.68 5.01 -14.65
CA LEU A 89 -3.05 4.56 -14.75
C LEU A 89 -3.25 3.89 -16.10
N ARG A 90 -3.83 2.72 -16.12
CA ARG A 90 -4.14 2.00 -17.35
C ARG A 90 -5.54 1.43 -17.27
N PHE A 91 -6.27 1.57 -18.38
CA PHE A 91 -7.57 0.96 -18.58
C PHE A 91 -7.61 0.38 -19.99
N GLU A 92 -8.07 -0.84 -20.13
CA GLU A 92 -8.24 -1.52 -21.41
C GLU A 92 -9.62 -2.21 -21.44
N ASN A 93 -10.33 -2.04 -22.56
CA ASN A 93 -11.51 -2.79 -22.90
C ASN A 93 -11.12 -3.75 -24.03
N LEU A 94 -11.06 -5.04 -23.70
CA LEU A 94 -10.57 -6.08 -24.61
C LEU A 94 -11.75 -6.92 -25.08
N ILE A 95 -11.85 -7.06 -26.41
CA ILE A 95 -12.81 -7.93 -27.10
C ILE A 95 -12.03 -9.09 -27.71
N ASN A 96 -12.43 -10.31 -27.38
CA ASN A 96 -11.89 -11.53 -27.96
C ASN A 96 -13.01 -12.27 -28.67
N GLY A 97 -12.71 -12.87 -29.82
CA GLY A 97 -13.67 -13.57 -30.68
C GLY A 97 -14.65 -12.64 -31.41
N GLU A 98 -15.52 -13.21 -32.20
CA GLU A 98 -16.55 -12.48 -32.96
C GLU A 98 -17.89 -12.52 -32.23
N ARG A 99 -18.58 -11.37 -32.24
CA ARG A 99 -19.89 -11.24 -31.58
C ARG A 99 -20.91 -12.22 -32.16
N GLY A 100 -21.48 -13.04 -31.28
CA GLY A 100 -22.45 -14.08 -31.65
C GLY A 100 -21.86 -15.45 -31.85
N LEU A 101 -20.52 -15.61 -31.81
CA LEU A 101 -19.86 -16.93 -31.88
C LEU A 101 -19.42 -17.43 -30.48
N PRO A 102 -19.27 -18.76 -30.32
CA PRO A 102 -18.67 -19.33 -29.11
C PRO A 102 -17.26 -18.78 -28.92
N GLY A 103 -16.93 -18.32 -27.71
CA GLY A 103 -15.64 -17.73 -27.40
C GLY A 103 -15.62 -16.20 -27.41
N TYR A 104 -16.73 -15.53 -27.76
CA TYR A 104 -16.83 -14.09 -27.59
C TYR A 104 -16.74 -13.68 -26.13
N SER A 105 -15.81 -12.80 -25.80
CA SER A 105 -15.70 -12.20 -24.46
C SER A 105 -15.37 -10.73 -24.56
N LYS A 106 -15.88 -9.97 -23.61
CA LYS A 106 -15.58 -8.55 -23.44
C LYS A 106 -15.13 -8.29 -22.00
N ASN A 107 -13.87 -7.96 -21.83
CA ASN A 107 -13.25 -7.79 -20.53
C ASN A 107 -12.75 -6.37 -20.34
N ASN A 108 -13.11 -5.76 -19.22
CA ASN A 108 -12.53 -4.50 -18.77
C ASN A 108 -11.43 -4.83 -17.78
N ILE A 109 -10.21 -4.39 -18.09
CA ILE A 109 -9.08 -4.55 -17.21
C ILE A 109 -8.45 -3.19 -16.91
N TYR A 110 -7.94 -3.06 -15.70
CA TYR A 110 -7.28 -1.84 -15.26
C TYR A 110 -6.08 -2.15 -14.38
N ASN A 111 -5.15 -1.21 -14.32
CA ASN A 111 -4.03 -1.24 -13.38
C ASN A 111 -3.67 0.18 -12.95
N ILE A 112 -3.45 0.34 -11.66
CA ILE A 112 -3.05 1.59 -11.02
C ILE A 112 -1.73 1.34 -10.32
N ARG A 113 -0.68 2.04 -10.72
CA ARG A 113 0.61 2.04 -10.03
C ARG A 113 0.94 3.44 -9.57
N TRP A 114 1.25 3.56 -8.30
CA TRP A 114 1.70 4.82 -7.74
C TRP A 114 2.87 4.56 -6.80
N SER A 115 3.97 5.24 -7.05
CA SER A 115 5.09 5.28 -6.15
C SER A 115 5.32 6.71 -5.68
N HIS A 116 5.51 6.89 -4.37
CA HIS A 116 5.86 8.16 -3.77
C HIS A 116 6.86 7.95 -2.64
N SER A 117 7.89 8.76 -2.64
CA SER A 117 8.89 8.78 -1.57
C SER A 117 9.20 10.22 -1.18
N GLN A 118 8.97 10.53 0.07
CA GLN A 118 9.36 11.80 0.67
C GLN A 118 10.86 11.74 1.05
N ASP A 119 11.61 12.78 0.72
CA ASP A 119 13.00 12.93 1.13
C ASP A 119 13.07 13.18 2.65
N SER A 120 14.00 12.52 3.33
CA SER A 120 14.22 12.68 4.78
C SER A 120 14.62 14.11 5.17
N LYS A 121 15.23 14.84 4.24
CA LYS A 121 15.62 16.25 4.44
C LYS A 121 14.43 17.21 4.41
N SER A 122 13.32 16.81 3.78
CA SER A 122 12.09 17.61 3.68
C SER A 122 11.47 17.89 5.05
N ASN A 123 11.34 16.84 5.87
CA ASN A 123 10.84 16.96 7.22
C ASN A 123 11.37 15.82 8.09
N PRO A 124 12.28 16.10 9.05
CA PRO A 124 12.86 15.05 9.89
C PRO A 124 11.86 14.41 10.86
N ASN A 125 10.70 15.04 11.09
CA ASN A 125 9.70 14.58 12.04
C ASN A 125 8.49 13.89 11.38
N SER A 126 8.38 13.93 10.05
CA SER A 126 7.32 13.22 9.34
C SER A 126 7.84 12.61 8.05
N ARG A 127 7.30 11.43 7.72
CA ARG A 127 7.64 10.71 6.50
C ARG A 127 6.37 10.14 5.88
N PHE A 128 6.21 10.40 4.59
CA PHE A 128 5.18 9.79 3.78
C PHE A 128 5.82 8.95 2.67
N SER A 129 5.32 7.74 2.47
CA SER A 129 5.72 6.88 1.36
C SER A 129 4.52 6.06 0.88
N ALA A 130 4.49 5.82 -0.42
CA ALA A 130 3.47 5.00 -1.05
C ALA A 130 4.11 4.12 -2.14
N SER A 131 3.68 2.86 -2.17
CA SER A 131 3.97 1.91 -3.23
C SER A 131 2.68 1.16 -3.51
N VAL A 132 1.94 1.63 -4.50
CA VAL A 132 0.61 1.12 -4.84
C VAL A 132 0.70 0.35 -6.16
N ASN A 133 0.16 -0.85 -6.18
CA ASN A 133 -0.05 -1.66 -7.37
C ASN A 133 -1.40 -2.37 -7.21
N LEU A 134 -2.43 -1.78 -7.79
CA LEU A 134 -3.81 -2.24 -7.79
C LEU A 134 -4.24 -2.56 -9.21
N GLY A 135 -5.08 -3.57 -9.39
CA GLY A 135 -5.59 -3.87 -10.71
C GLY A 135 -6.54 -5.04 -10.73
N SER A 136 -7.17 -5.26 -11.87
CA SER A 136 -7.97 -6.46 -12.10
C SER A 136 -7.08 -7.71 -12.12
N SER A 137 -7.58 -8.83 -11.61
CA SER A 137 -6.82 -10.09 -11.54
C SER A 137 -6.34 -10.59 -12.91
N ASN A 138 -7.03 -10.21 -13.97
CA ASN A 138 -6.68 -10.62 -15.34
C ASN A 138 -5.66 -9.70 -16.02
N TYR A 139 -5.34 -8.55 -15.41
CA TYR A 139 -4.51 -7.53 -16.04
C TYR A 139 -3.19 -8.08 -16.63
N PHE A 140 -2.40 -8.82 -15.87
CA PHE A 140 -1.10 -9.32 -16.34
C PHE A 140 -1.21 -10.44 -17.39
N ARG A 141 -2.35 -11.12 -17.46
CA ARG A 141 -2.59 -12.20 -18.41
C ARG A 141 -3.19 -11.74 -19.74
N GLU A 142 -4.02 -10.72 -19.70
CA GLU A 142 -4.84 -10.31 -20.84
C GLU A 142 -4.41 -8.97 -21.46
N SER A 143 -3.70 -8.09 -20.70
CA SER A 143 -3.28 -6.79 -21.19
C SER A 143 -2.33 -6.93 -22.38
N VAL A 144 -2.68 -6.28 -23.49
CA VAL A 144 -1.92 -6.31 -24.74
C VAL A 144 -0.48 -5.86 -24.55
N ASN A 145 -0.26 -4.92 -23.64
CA ASN A 145 1.07 -4.36 -23.37
C ASN A 145 1.90 -5.19 -22.39
N GLN A 146 1.33 -6.23 -21.77
CA GLN A 146 2.01 -7.08 -20.80
C GLN A 146 2.33 -8.49 -21.32
N LEU A 147 1.71 -8.92 -22.42
CA LEU A 147 1.90 -10.26 -23.00
C LEU A 147 3.36 -10.58 -23.36
N ASN A 148 4.14 -9.55 -23.73
CA ASN A 148 5.55 -9.69 -24.10
C ASN A 148 6.52 -9.40 -22.95
N THR A 149 6.05 -9.31 -21.71
CA THR A 149 6.88 -9.03 -20.54
C THR A 149 6.85 -10.20 -19.56
N PRO A 150 7.94 -10.46 -18.78
CA PRO A 150 7.94 -11.51 -17.75
C PRO A 150 6.87 -11.34 -16.66
N ASN A 151 6.18 -10.20 -16.64
CA ASN A 151 5.18 -9.86 -15.63
C ASN A 151 3.92 -10.71 -15.70
N PHE A 152 3.65 -11.42 -16.80
CA PHE A 152 2.49 -12.32 -16.92
C PHE A 152 2.51 -13.46 -15.89
N LEU A 153 3.68 -13.78 -15.34
CA LEU A 153 3.85 -14.78 -14.28
C LEU A 153 3.51 -14.23 -12.88
N ASN A 154 3.35 -12.91 -12.73
CA ASN A 154 3.05 -12.32 -11.44
C ASN A 154 1.61 -12.63 -11.03
N ASN A 155 1.49 -13.40 -9.94
CA ASN A 155 0.19 -13.75 -9.35
C ASN A 155 -0.18 -12.92 -8.13
N THR A 156 0.61 -11.87 -7.82
CA THR A 156 0.38 -11.03 -6.65
C THR A 156 0.49 -9.55 -6.98
N LEU A 157 -0.48 -8.78 -6.50
CA LEU A 157 -0.47 -7.33 -6.49
C LEU A 157 -0.37 -6.87 -5.04
N ASN A 158 0.66 -6.10 -4.73
CA ASN A 158 0.89 -5.61 -3.37
C ASN A 158 0.93 -4.09 -3.36
N SER A 159 0.26 -3.51 -2.37
CA SER A 159 0.26 -2.07 -2.15
C SER A 159 0.50 -1.74 -0.69
N SER A 160 1.24 -0.69 -0.46
CA SER A 160 1.44 -0.13 0.88
C SER A 160 1.52 1.39 0.81
N VAL A 161 0.81 2.04 1.72
CA VAL A 161 0.90 3.48 1.94
C VAL A 161 1.21 3.68 3.41
N SER A 162 2.21 4.47 3.73
CA SER A 162 2.62 4.72 5.11
C SER A 162 2.87 6.20 5.37
N TYR A 163 2.36 6.64 6.49
CA TYR A 163 2.65 7.97 7.06
C TYR A 163 3.12 7.79 8.49
N SER A 164 4.24 8.38 8.82
CA SER A 164 4.75 8.41 10.18
C SER A 164 5.05 9.84 10.61
N LYS A 165 4.79 10.14 11.89
CA LYS A 165 5.05 11.45 12.49
C LYS A 165 5.55 11.28 13.92
N THR A 166 6.65 11.94 14.22
CA THR A 166 7.19 12.05 15.58
C THR A 166 6.88 13.43 16.14
N PHE A 167 6.10 13.47 17.20
CA PHE A 167 5.86 14.68 17.98
C PHE A 167 6.96 14.78 19.04
N ARG A 168 7.87 15.72 18.81
CA ARG A 168 8.96 15.97 19.75
C ARG A 168 8.43 16.74 20.94
N GLY A 169 8.48 16.13 22.10
CA GLY A 169 8.01 16.70 23.36
C GLY A 169 8.46 15.82 24.54
N TYR A 170 7.92 16.09 25.71
CA TYR A 170 8.07 15.19 26.83
C TYR A 170 6.67 14.84 27.36
N PRO A 171 6.24 13.62 27.19
CA PRO A 171 6.89 12.51 26.45
C PRO A 171 6.85 12.73 24.94
N SER A 172 7.78 12.15 24.18
CA SER A 172 7.66 12.12 22.72
C SER A 172 6.62 11.07 22.31
N VAL A 173 5.94 11.37 21.20
CA VAL A 173 4.89 10.49 20.64
C VAL A 173 5.23 10.16 19.19
N ASN A 174 5.31 8.87 18.89
CA ASN A 174 5.48 8.37 17.53
C ASN A 174 4.14 7.83 17.03
N LEU A 175 3.62 8.46 15.99
CA LEU A 175 2.40 8.05 15.29
C LEU A 175 2.76 7.42 13.95
N SER A 176 2.18 6.27 13.64
CA SER A 176 2.28 5.63 12.33
C SER A 176 0.90 5.19 11.85
N LEU A 177 0.58 5.58 10.63
CA LEU A 177 -0.64 5.18 9.92
C LEU A 177 -0.21 4.44 8.66
N THR A 178 -0.68 3.21 8.49
CA THR A 178 -0.37 2.40 7.32
C THR A 178 -1.64 1.84 6.70
N ALA A 179 -1.64 1.73 5.39
CA ALA A 179 -2.64 1.02 4.62
C ALA A 179 -1.92 -0.02 3.76
N SER A 180 -2.39 -1.25 3.77
CA SER A 180 -1.82 -2.33 2.98
C SER A 180 -2.90 -3.09 2.21
N HIS A 181 -2.53 -3.55 1.03
CA HIS A 181 -3.35 -4.37 0.16
C HIS A 181 -2.48 -5.46 -0.44
N SER A 182 -3.01 -6.67 -0.48
CA SER A 182 -2.40 -7.82 -1.14
C SER A 182 -3.49 -8.59 -1.87
N GLN A 183 -3.34 -8.75 -3.17
CA GLN A 183 -4.28 -9.47 -4.03
C GLN A 183 -3.56 -10.64 -4.68
N ASN A 184 -4.13 -11.83 -4.58
CA ASN A 184 -3.69 -12.99 -5.34
C ASN A 184 -4.56 -13.10 -6.59
N THR A 185 -3.95 -12.88 -7.76
CA THR A 185 -4.67 -12.85 -9.04
C THR A 185 -5.13 -14.22 -9.51
N ARG A 186 -4.51 -15.30 -9.03
CA ARG A 186 -4.89 -16.68 -9.37
C ARG A 186 -6.13 -17.12 -8.58
N THR A 187 -6.16 -16.87 -7.28
CA THR A 187 -7.28 -17.22 -6.39
C THR A 187 -8.34 -16.14 -6.31
N GLN A 188 -8.08 -14.99 -6.93
CA GLN A 188 -8.95 -13.80 -6.91
C GLN A 188 -9.30 -13.33 -5.49
N THR A 189 -8.39 -13.53 -4.56
CA THR A 189 -8.56 -13.12 -3.16
C THR A 189 -7.82 -11.82 -2.89
N VAL A 190 -8.48 -10.93 -2.18
CA VAL A 190 -7.96 -9.63 -1.78
C VAL A 190 -7.94 -9.51 -0.27
N ASN A 191 -6.78 -9.23 0.29
CA ASN A 191 -6.59 -8.98 1.71
C ASN A 191 -6.12 -7.54 1.91
N MET A 192 -6.78 -6.81 2.79
CA MET A 192 -6.43 -5.42 3.08
C MET A 192 -6.41 -5.15 4.58
N SER A 193 -5.51 -4.26 4.98
CA SER A 193 -5.55 -3.61 6.29
C SER A 193 -5.68 -2.10 6.07
N LEU A 194 -6.86 -1.54 6.35
CA LEU A 194 -7.24 -0.17 6.00
C LEU A 194 -8.03 0.50 7.13
N PRO A 195 -7.44 1.34 7.97
CA PRO A 195 -6.01 1.53 8.21
C PRO A 195 -5.45 0.63 9.33
N THR A 196 -4.13 0.60 9.47
CA THR A 196 -3.44 0.20 10.70
C THR A 196 -2.87 1.46 11.34
N LEU A 197 -3.33 1.77 12.54
CA LEU A 197 -2.88 2.89 13.36
C LEU A 197 -1.95 2.36 14.46
N GLN A 198 -0.79 2.98 14.63
CA GLN A 198 0.09 2.74 15.76
C GLN A 198 0.48 4.07 16.38
N ALA A 199 0.33 4.18 17.70
CA ALA A 199 0.81 5.31 18.47
C ALA A 199 1.61 4.80 19.65
N ASN A 200 2.85 5.27 19.78
CA ASN A 200 3.73 4.91 20.86
C ASN A 200 4.17 6.17 21.59
N VAL A 201 3.87 6.22 22.87
CA VAL A 201 4.35 7.26 23.79
C VAL A 201 5.62 6.76 24.44
N GLU A 202 6.68 7.55 24.36
CA GLU A 202 7.95 7.21 25.00
C GLU A 202 7.82 7.06 26.51
N ARG A 203 8.83 6.43 27.09
CA ARG A 203 8.89 6.13 28.52
C ARG A 203 8.76 7.39 29.37
N ILE A 204 7.79 7.41 30.26
CA ILE A 204 7.50 8.47 31.22
C ILE A 204 7.96 8.01 32.61
N TYR A 205 8.60 8.90 33.33
CA TYR A 205 8.98 8.70 34.75
C TYR A 205 8.14 9.66 35.60
N PRO A 206 6.97 9.24 36.09
CA PRO A 206 6.03 10.16 36.73
C PRO A 206 6.55 10.82 38.01
N PHE A 207 7.49 10.17 38.69
CA PHE A 207 8.06 10.66 39.98
C PHE A 207 9.41 11.38 39.80
N VAL A 208 9.81 11.68 38.56
CA VAL A 208 11.06 12.40 38.26
C VAL A 208 10.77 13.68 37.51
N LYS A 209 11.32 14.80 37.97
CA LYS A 209 11.30 16.06 37.21
C LYS A 209 12.07 15.86 35.91
N ARG A 210 11.70 16.58 34.85
CA ARG A 210 12.20 16.42 33.47
C ARG A 210 13.73 16.24 33.35
N ASN A 211 14.50 16.92 34.22
CA ASN A 211 15.98 16.83 34.26
C ASN A 211 16.50 16.26 35.55
N GLY A 212 15.66 15.56 36.35
CA GLY A 212 16.05 15.03 37.65
C GLY A 212 16.77 13.69 37.59
N GLN A 213 17.56 13.38 38.65
CA GLN A 213 18.23 12.09 38.76
C GLN A 213 17.24 10.97 39.08
N LYS A 214 17.38 9.85 38.40
CA LYS A 214 16.58 8.63 38.60
C LYS A 214 17.22 7.74 39.67
N LYS A 215 17.18 8.17 40.96
CA LYS A 215 17.72 7.40 42.08
C LYS A 215 16.59 6.93 42.99
N GLY A 216 16.64 5.64 43.37
CA GLY A 216 15.69 5.01 44.28
C GLY A 216 14.52 4.34 43.58
N ILE A 217 13.74 3.54 44.31
CA ILE A 217 12.68 2.66 43.79
C ILE A 217 11.58 3.46 43.09
N LEU A 218 11.05 4.49 43.73
CA LEU A 218 9.94 5.28 43.21
C LEU A 218 10.31 6.08 41.94
N LYS A 219 11.54 6.64 41.91
CA LYS A 219 11.98 7.43 40.75
C LYS A 219 12.34 6.59 39.53
N ASN A 220 12.53 5.28 39.73
CA ASN A 220 12.74 4.34 38.61
C ASN A 220 11.43 3.77 38.05
N ILE A 221 10.29 4.04 38.68
CA ILE A 221 9.00 3.66 38.15
C ILE A 221 8.80 4.39 36.83
N ASN A 222 8.58 3.63 35.80
CA ASN A 222 8.34 4.13 34.43
C ASN A 222 7.15 3.43 33.78
N LEU A 223 6.47 4.15 32.96
CA LEU A 223 5.37 3.66 32.16
C LEU A 223 5.53 4.08 30.70
N GLN A 224 5.01 3.27 29.83
CA GLN A 224 4.87 3.58 28.40
C GLN A 224 3.41 3.39 28.01
N TYR A 225 3.03 3.96 26.89
CA TYR A 225 1.73 3.69 26.30
C TYR A 225 1.91 3.33 24.84
N SER A 226 1.29 2.26 24.41
CA SER A 226 1.20 1.91 23.02
C SER A 226 -0.24 1.60 22.63
N LEU A 227 -0.63 2.12 21.49
CA LEU A 227 -1.92 1.91 20.84
C LEU A 227 -1.68 1.25 19.49
N ARG A 228 -2.42 0.20 19.19
CA ARG A 228 -2.48 -0.39 17.86
C ARG A 228 -3.94 -0.61 17.48
N GLY A 229 -4.40 0.10 16.45
CA GLY A 229 -5.70 -0.11 15.83
C GLY A 229 -5.52 -0.73 14.44
N GLU A 230 -6.39 -1.65 14.07
CA GLU A 230 -6.32 -2.32 12.78
C GLU A 230 -7.73 -2.63 12.28
N ASN A 231 -7.96 -2.37 11.00
CA ASN A 231 -9.15 -2.79 10.30
C ASN A 231 -8.75 -3.70 9.15
N ARG A 232 -9.13 -4.97 9.22
CA ARG A 232 -8.83 -6.01 8.24
C ARG A 232 -10.05 -6.34 7.40
N ILE A 233 -9.82 -6.44 6.10
CA ILE A 233 -10.85 -6.80 5.12
C ILE A 233 -10.29 -7.93 4.28
N GLN A 234 -11.07 -8.99 4.14
CA GLN A 234 -10.79 -10.09 3.23
C GLN A 234 -11.98 -10.25 2.29
N THR A 235 -11.74 -10.20 1.00
CA THR A 235 -12.79 -10.21 -0.01
C THR A 235 -12.32 -10.89 -1.30
N SER A 236 -13.23 -11.07 -2.24
CA SER A 236 -12.92 -11.48 -3.60
C SER A 236 -12.73 -10.26 -4.52
N ASP A 237 -12.01 -10.45 -5.64
CA ASP A 237 -11.80 -9.41 -6.65
C ASP A 237 -13.12 -8.82 -7.19
N SER A 238 -14.14 -9.65 -7.34
CA SER A 238 -15.49 -9.24 -7.81
C SER A 238 -16.21 -8.28 -6.87
N LEU A 239 -15.87 -8.29 -5.58
CA LEU A 239 -16.43 -7.41 -4.55
C LEU A 239 -15.51 -6.23 -4.19
N PHE A 240 -14.36 -6.13 -4.83
CA PHE A 240 -13.38 -5.09 -4.55
C PHE A 240 -13.97 -3.68 -4.72
N LEU A 241 -13.84 -2.85 -3.69
CA LEU A 241 -14.41 -1.50 -3.56
C LEU A 241 -15.96 -1.43 -3.57
N LYS A 242 -16.66 -2.55 -3.49
CA LYS A 242 -18.12 -2.56 -3.31
C LYS A 242 -18.51 -2.47 -1.83
N LYS A 243 -19.77 -2.10 -1.57
CA LYS A 243 -20.31 -1.92 -0.21
C LYS A 243 -20.22 -3.21 0.63
N GLU A 244 -20.43 -4.35 0.00
CA GLU A 244 -20.37 -5.67 0.64
C GLU A 244 -19.01 -5.95 1.26
N MET A 245 -17.93 -5.52 0.60
CA MET A 245 -16.57 -5.64 1.11
C MET A 245 -16.40 -4.96 2.48
N PHE A 246 -16.98 -3.78 2.66
CA PHE A 246 -16.86 -3.02 3.91
C PHE A 246 -17.71 -3.58 5.04
N ASN A 247 -18.78 -4.31 4.72
CA ASN A 247 -19.63 -4.97 5.72
C ASN A 247 -18.94 -6.14 6.43
N ASP A 248 -17.93 -6.74 5.79
CA ASP A 248 -17.14 -7.86 6.33
C ASP A 248 -15.84 -7.40 7.00
N ALA A 249 -15.68 -6.09 7.16
CA ALA A 249 -14.53 -5.50 7.81
C ALA A 249 -14.44 -5.90 9.29
N ARG A 250 -13.25 -6.32 9.71
CA ARG A 250 -12.93 -6.70 11.09
C ARG A 250 -12.02 -5.65 11.70
N TYR A 251 -12.53 -4.90 12.64
CA TYR A 251 -11.76 -3.84 13.29
C TYR A 251 -11.57 -4.11 14.77
N GLY A 252 -10.41 -3.72 15.24
CA GLY A 252 -10.05 -3.82 16.65
C GLY A 252 -8.95 -2.84 17.02
N MET A 253 -8.84 -2.58 18.31
CA MET A 253 -7.86 -1.68 18.87
C MET A 253 -7.27 -2.31 20.14
N LYS A 254 -5.95 -2.24 20.26
CA LYS A 254 -5.24 -2.75 21.45
C LYS A 254 -4.49 -1.61 22.10
N HIS A 255 -4.76 -1.40 23.37
CA HIS A 255 -4.04 -0.53 24.28
C HIS A 255 -3.08 -1.36 25.12
N SER A 256 -1.87 -0.89 25.34
CA SER A 256 -0.90 -1.57 26.21
C SER A 256 -0.15 -0.54 27.03
N ILE A 257 -0.14 -0.76 28.34
CA ILE A 257 0.51 0.09 29.32
C ILE A 257 1.47 -0.79 30.15
N PRO A 258 2.73 -0.97 29.69
CA PRO A 258 3.75 -1.58 30.53
C PRO A 258 4.20 -0.60 31.62
N LEU A 259 4.28 -1.09 32.82
CA LEU A 259 4.82 -0.43 34.02
C LEU A 259 6.02 -1.22 34.48
N SER A 260 7.14 -0.57 34.77
CA SER A 260 8.31 -1.27 35.29
C SER A 260 9.12 -0.39 36.24
N THR A 261 9.79 -1.06 37.20
CA THR A 261 10.77 -0.43 38.09
C THR A 261 11.94 -1.37 38.29
N ASN A 262 13.13 -0.79 38.39
CA ASN A 262 14.36 -1.50 38.66
C ASN A 262 15.06 -0.83 39.85
N PHE A 263 15.53 -1.62 40.82
CA PHE A 263 16.30 -1.09 41.91
C PHE A 263 17.32 -2.12 42.43
N LYS A 264 18.36 -1.63 43.07
CA LYS A 264 19.34 -2.50 43.72
C LYS A 264 18.98 -2.65 45.19
N PHE A 265 18.87 -3.88 45.62
CA PHE A 265 18.70 -4.27 47.03
C PHE A 265 20.06 -4.75 47.59
N LEU A 266 20.42 -4.29 48.74
CA LEU A 266 21.72 -4.62 49.40
C LEU A 266 22.96 -4.41 48.51
N LYS A 267 22.95 -3.37 47.66
CA LYS A 267 24.03 -2.97 46.70
C LYS A 267 24.36 -4.00 45.60
N HIS A 268 24.11 -5.28 45.79
CA HIS A 268 24.52 -6.36 44.89
C HIS A 268 23.35 -7.05 44.15
N LEU A 269 22.18 -7.08 44.75
CA LEU A 269 21.00 -7.71 44.16
C LEU A 269 20.21 -6.70 43.31
N SER A 270 20.08 -7.02 42.05
CA SER A 270 19.23 -6.24 41.13
C SER A 270 17.83 -6.83 41.10
N VAL A 271 16.84 -6.05 41.47
CA VAL A 271 15.43 -6.45 41.48
C VAL A 271 14.70 -5.66 40.36
N SER A 272 14.03 -6.39 39.49
CA SER A 272 13.17 -5.81 38.45
C SER A 272 11.75 -6.30 38.65
N ILE A 273 10.81 -5.35 38.76
CA ILE A 273 9.39 -5.63 38.90
C ILE A 273 8.69 -4.97 37.71
N GLY A 274 7.85 -5.73 37.03
CA GLY A 274 7.08 -5.25 35.88
C GLY A 274 5.62 -5.69 35.97
N GLY A 275 4.78 -4.87 35.41
CA GLY A 275 3.38 -5.17 35.14
C GLY A 275 3.00 -4.66 33.77
N ARG A 276 2.01 -5.29 33.14
CA ARG A 276 1.45 -4.82 31.89
C ARG A 276 -0.06 -4.93 31.95
N PHE A 277 -0.70 -3.80 31.73
CA PHE A 277 -2.13 -3.74 31.45
C PHE A 277 -2.34 -3.70 29.95
N GLU A 278 -3.19 -4.57 29.44
CA GLU A 278 -3.62 -4.59 28.03
C GLU A 278 -5.14 -4.55 28.00
N GLU A 279 -5.67 -3.68 27.13
CA GLU A 279 -7.08 -3.59 26.84
C GLU A 279 -7.30 -3.73 25.34
N ILE A 280 -8.20 -4.60 24.95
CA ILE A 280 -8.53 -4.89 23.55
C ILE A 280 -9.98 -4.53 23.32
N TRP A 281 -10.21 -3.65 22.36
CA TRP A 281 -11.52 -3.29 21.83
C TRP A 281 -11.73 -4.03 20.51
N ALA A 282 -12.83 -4.74 20.39
CA ALA A 282 -13.17 -5.49 19.19
C ALA A 282 -14.54 -5.10 18.69
N GLY A 283 -14.69 -4.95 17.37
CA GLY A 283 -15.97 -4.66 16.72
C GLY A 283 -16.78 -5.91 16.44
N GLN A 284 -16.20 -7.08 16.68
CA GLN A 284 -16.90 -8.37 16.61
C GLN A 284 -16.16 -9.39 17.47
N THR A 285 -16.93 -10.33 18.00
CA THR A 285 -16.42 -11.44 18.81
C THR A 285 -16.93 -12.78 18.28
N ILE A 286 -16.23 -13.85 18.60
CA ILE A 286 -16.62 -15.21 18.24
C ILE A 286 -17.08 -15.92 19.51
N LYS A 287 -18.34 -16.27 19.58
CA LYS A 287 -18.88 -17.14 20.62
C LYS A 287 -18.86 -18.58 20.09
N ARG A 288 -18.40 -19.50 20.94
CA ARG A 288 -18.51 -20.93 20.68
C ARG A 288 -19.66 -21.48 21.49
N ASN A 289 -20.64 -22.05 20.81
CA ASN A 289 -21.78 -22.74 21.40
C ASN A 289 -21.56 -24.25 21.24
N ASP A 290 -22.12 -25.04 22.14
CA ASP A 290 -22.09 -26.52 22.09
C ASP A 290 -20.69 -27.13 22.04
N TYR A 291 -19.76 -26.54 22.80
CA TYR A 291 -18.40 -27.06 22.96
C TYR A 291 -18.40 -28.17 24.01
N ASP A 292 -17.99 -29.39 23.61
CA ASP A 292 -17.80 -30.50 24.52
C ASP A 292 -16.30 -30.83 24.67
N VAL A 293 -15.75 -30.55 25.84
CA VAL A 293 -14.34 -30.78 26.17
C VAL A 293 -14.00 -32.26 26.23
N ILE A 294 -14.96 -33.08 26.73
CA ILE A 294 -14.73 -34.52 26.97
C ILE A 294 -14.65 -35.28 25.64
N ASN A 295 -15.53 -34.97 24.72
CA ASN A 295 -15.59 -35.63 23.40
C ASN A 295 -14.81 -34.87 22.32
N GLN A 296 -14.06 -33.81 22.67
CA GLN A 296 -13.27 -32.97 21.77
C GLN A 296 -14.09 -32.37 20.59
N ILE A 297 -15.40 -32.19 20.81
CA ILE A 297 -16.27 -31.58 19.82
C ILE A 297 -16.00 -30.09 19.78
N GLN A 298 -15.52 -29.59 18.63
CA GLN A 298 -15.41 -28.16 18.40
C GLN A 298 -16.82 -27.59 18.16
N GLY A 299 -17.33 -26.85 19.14
CA GLY A 299 -18.65 -26.26 19.05
C GLY A 299 -18.82 -25.29 17.87
N LYS A 300 -20.08 -25.01 17.51
CA LYS A 300 -20.42 -24.06 16.47
C LYS A 300 -19.89 -22.66 16.81
N LYS A 301 -19.25 -22.03 15.85
CA LYS A 301 -18.71 -20.67 16.00
C LYS A 301 -19.73 -19.67 15.45
N ASP A 302 -20.28 -18.85 16.31
CA ASP A 302 -21.15 -17.75 15.93
C ASP A 302 -20.39 -16.42 16.04
N THR A 303 -20.41 -15.63 14.97
CA THR A 303 -19.82 -14.30 14.96
C THR A 303 -20.84 -13.28 15.42
N ILE A 304 -20.58 -12.64 16.55
CA ILE A 304 -21.42 -11.58 17.11
C ILE A 304 -20.80 -10.24 16.71
N LYS A 305 -21.54 -9.46 15.92
CA LYS A 305 -21.15 -8.08 15.56
C LYS A 305 -21.56 -7.16 16.70
N GLY A 306 -20.66 -6.29 17.10
CA GLY A 306 -20.88 -5.32 18.17
C GLY A 306 -19.56 -5.01 18.89
N PHE A 307 -19.55 -3.90 19.61
CA PHE A 307 -18.39 -3.50 20.40
C PHE A 307 -18.26 -4.40 21.63
N ASP A 308 -17.05 -4.94 21.83
CA ASP A 308 -16.70 -5.70 23.01
C ASP A 308 -15.32 -5.31 23.52
N ARG A 309 -15.05 -5.54 24.81
CA ARG A 309 -13.85 -5.10 25.51
C ARG A 309 -13.29 -6.20 26.39
N PHE A 310 -12.00 -6.46 26.23
CA PHE A 310 -11.26 -7.47 27.00
C PHE A 310 -10.06 -6.85 27.67
N ASN A 311 -9.86 -7.18 28.95
CA ASN A 311 -8.71 -6.74 29.75
C ASN A 311 -7.80 -7.91 30.07
N LYS A 312 -6.49 -7.65 30.04
CA LYS A 312 -5.46 -8.61 30.43
C LYS A 312 -4.40 -7.95 31.30
N TYR A 313 -4.03 -8.62 32.38
CA TYR A 313 -3.00 -8.19 33.31
C TYR A 313 -1.88 -9.23 33.34
N ASN A 314 -0.64 -8.79 33.22
CA ASN A 314 0.54 -9.63 33.38
C ASN A 314 1.46 -8.98 34.42
N PHE A 315 2.04 -9.80 35.33
CA PHE A 315 3.02 -9.35 36.27
C PHE A 315 4.27 -10.23 36.18
N ASN A 316 5.43 -9.63 36.32
CA ASN A 316 6.71 -10.32 36.37
C ASN A 316 7.63 -9.68 37.41
N ALA A 317 8.41 -10.50 38.03
CA ALA A 317 9.48 -10.10 38.95
C ALA A 317 10.72 -10.94 38.65
N SER A 318 11.89 -10.32 38.65
CA SER A 318 13.17 -11.00 38.51
C SER A 318 14.19 -10.45 39.48
N ILE A 319 15.05 -11.32 39.98
CA ILE A 319 16.17 -11.03 40.86
C ILE A 319 17.42 -11.59 40.20
N GLY A 320 18.46 -10.75 40.09
CA GLY A 320 19.72 -11.12 39.47
C GLY A 320 20.92 -10.44 40.10
#